data_e4651bce83ddf8b70905e58983289418
#
_entry.id   e4651bce83ddf8b70905e58983289418
#
_cell.length_a   1.000
_cell.length_b   1.000
_cell.length_c   1.000
_cell.angle_alpha   90.00
_cell.angle_beta   90.00
_cell.angle_gamma   90.00
#
_symmetry.space_group_name_H-M   'P 1'
#
loop_
_entity.id
_entity.type
_entity.pdbx_description
1 polymer ?
#
loop_
_entity_poly.entity_id
_entity_poly.type
_entity_poly.pdbx_seq_one_letter_code
_entity_poly.pdbx_strand_id
1 'polypeptide(L)'
;ILYKNKLIKNKTMFKISVKLSNKAQHFKAGKYLFNQTYSNKEIIEDISSGKIYNDGIKITIPEGSTSKEIVSILVGQKLGNEESYEKLISNPKEFYNQFKFLKEEDITSLEGFLYPSTYYFDENSSEKEVLSVMLSQFNKVYTDKLRDRQKELKMTIEQVVNLASIVEKEAVLDEDRPIIASVFYNRLKIGMPLQSDATIQYIFKERKKIVTYKDLEIDSPYNSYKNKGLPPTPIASPGIKSIEAALYPEKT
;
A
#
# COMPACT_ATOMS: atom_id res chain seq x y z
N ILE A 1 -22.24 26.52 -6.74
CA ILE A 1 -22.77 25.28 -6.15
C ILE A 1 -23.39 25.59 -4.79
N LEU A 2 -22.62 26.00 -3.75
CA LEU A 2 -23.11 26.19 -2.36
C LEU A 2 -24.37 27.08 -2.26
N TYR A 3 -24.41 28.23 -2.95
CA TYR A 3 -25.55 29.11 -2.96
C TYR A 3 -26.78 28.49 -3.66
N LYS A 4 -26.56 27.79 -4.78
CA LYS A 4 -27.61 27.11 -5.53
C LYS A 4 -28.30 26.02 -4.68
N ASN A 5 -27.54 25.35 -3.83
CA ASN A 5 -28.02 24.29 -2.92
C ASN A 5 -28.46 24.83 -1.55
N LYS A 6 -28.63 26.16 -1.39
CA LYS A 6 -29.09 26.82 -0.17
C LYS A 6 -28.20 26.55 1.07
N LEU A 7 -26.93 26.14 0.88
CA LEU A 7 -25.99 25.92 1.94
C LEU A 7 -25.35 27.21 2.49
N ILE A 8 -25.37 28.28 1.68
CA ILE A 8 -24.96 29.62 2.08
C ILE A 8 -26.05 30.63 1.74
N LYS A 9 -26.31 31.59 2.61
CA LYS A 9 -27.36 32.59 2.44
C LYS A 9 -26.93 33.73 1.49
N ASN A 10 -25.66 34.05 1.45
CA ASN A 10 -25.13 35.18 0.67
C ASN A 10 -23.72 34.86 0.15
N LYS A 11 -23.53 34.99 -1.19
CA LYS A 11 -22.25 34.69 -1.87
C LYS A 11 -21.15 35.66 -1.44
N THR A 12 -21.48 36.96 -1.27
CA THR A 12 -20.49 37.97 -0.92
C THR A 12 -19.99 37.77 0.52
N MET A 13 -20.91 37.52 1.46
CA MET A 13 -20.56 37.22 2.85
C MET A 13 -19.72 35.94 2.97
N PHE A 14 -20.04 34.90 2.19
CA PHE A 14 -19.21 33.69 2.18
C PHE A 14 -17.79 33.96 1.67
N LYS A 15 -17.64 34.74 0.56
CA LYS A 15 -16.32 35.12 0.04
C LYS A 15 -15.51 35.93 1.07
N ILE A 16 -16.15 36.81 1.82
CA ILE A 16 -15.51 37.58 2.91
C ILE A 16 -15.06 36.61 4.00
N SER A 17 -15.92 35.67 4.43
CA SER A 17 -15.57 34.66 5.43
C SER A 17 -14.38 33.79 5.00
N VAL A 18 -14.31 33.37 3.74
CA VAL A 18 -13.19 32.64 3.16
C VAL A 18 -11.90 33.47 3.23
N LYS A 19 -11.98 34.77 2.86
CA LYS A 19 -10.81 35.66 2.88
C LYS A 19 -10.31 35.87 4.32
N LEU A 20 -11.21 36.07 5.26
CA LEU A 20 -10.88 36.28 6.69
C LEU A 20 -10.32 34.99 7.35
N SER A 21 -10.73 33.82 6.89
CA SER A 21 -10.23 32.54 7.43
C SER A 21 -8.80 32.22 7.04
N ASN A 22 -8.23 32.88 6.04
CA ASN A 22 -6.90 32.62 5.48
C ASN A 22 -6.74 31.17 4.94
N LYS A 23 -7.84 30.45 4.68
CA LYS A 23 -7.85 29.04 4.30
C LYS A 23 -8.12 28.77 2.83
N ALA A 24 -8.27 29.83 2.00
CA ALA A 24 -8.61 29.70 0.58
C ALA A 24 -7.63 28.83 -0.22
N GLN A 25 -6.35 28.89 0.13
CA GLN A 25 -5.28 28.12 -0.52
C GLN A 25 -5.27 26.62 -0.11
N HIS A 26 -5.99 26.27 0.94
CA HIS A 26 -6.06 24.90 1.48
C HIS A 26 -7.32 24.16 1.03
N PHE A 27 -8.16 24.78 0.19
CA PHE A 27 -9.38 24.14 -0.31
C PHE A 27 -9.06 22.93 -1.17
N LYS A 28 -9.58 21.79 -0.75
CA LYS A 28 -9.41 20.52 -1.48
C LYS A 28 -10.63 20.26 -2.35
N ALA A 29 -10.38 19.78 -3.57
CA ALA A 29 -11.46 19.32 -4.45
C ALA A 29 -12.03 17.99 -3.94
N GLY A 30 -13.35 17.80 -4.06
CA GLY A 30 -14.02 16.57 -3.63
C GLY A 30 -15.52 16.74 -3.48
N LYS A 31 -16.22 15.64 -3.19
CA LYS A 31 -17.61 15.67 -2.74
C LYS A 31 -17.65 16.01 -1.23
N TYR A 32 -18.57 16.82 -0.82
CA TYR A 32 -18.75 17.19 0.59
C TYR A 32 -20.22 17.02 0.97
N LEU A 33 -20.46 16.43 2.13
CA LEU A 33 -21.78 16.36 2.73
C LEU A 33 -21.95 17.53 3.70
N PHE A 34 -22.78 18.51 3.34
CA PHE A 34 -23.08 19.64 4.21
C PHE A 34 -24.52 19.59 4.70
N ASN A 35 -24.73 19.88 5.97
CA ASN A 35 -26.04 20.13 6.51
C ASN A 35 -26.42 21.60 6.23
N GLN A 36 -27.70 21.86 5.92
CA GLN A 36 -28.22 23.23 5.73
C GLN A 36 -28.12 24.12 6.98
N THR A 37 -27.87 23.52 8.12
CA THR A 37 -27.63 24.24 9.40
C THR A 37 -26.17 24.68 9.57
N TYR A 38 -25.25 24.24 8.68
CA TYR A 38 -23.84 24.60 8.79
C TYR A 38 -23.62 26.11 8.61
N SER A 39 -22.78 26.68 9.48
CA SER A 39 -22.28 28.04 9.33
C SER A 39 -21.24 28.11 8.21
N ASN A 40 -20.99 29.31 7.68
CA ASN A 40 -19.90 29.53 6.73
C ASN A 40 -18.55 29.03 7.26
N LYS A 41 -18.31 29.13 8.57
CA LYS A 41 -17.06 28.69 9.22
C LYS A 41 -16.91 27.17 9.13
N GLU A 42 -17.95 26.42 9.43
CA GLU A 42 -17.93 24.94 9.37
C GLU A 42 -17.74 24.45 7.92
N ILE A 43 -18.42 25.07 6.94
CA ILE A 43 -18.21 24.74 5.53
C ILE A 43 -16.77 25.00 5.09
N ILE A 44 -16.18 26.14 5.48
CA ILE A 44 -14.79 26.48 5.18
C ILE A 44 -13.83 25.50 5.83
N GLU A 45 -14.09 25.11 7.08
CA GLU A 45 -13.29 24.14 7.83
C GLU A 45 -13.27 22.78 7.13
N ASP A 46 -14.45 22.25 6.82
CA ASP A 46 -14.58 20.94 6.17
C ASP A 46 -13.89 20.93 4.78
N ILE A 47 -14.03 22.00 3.97
CA ILE A 47 -13.37 22.09 2.66
C ILE A 47 -11.84 22.21 2.83
N SER A 48 -11.38 23.01 3.79
CA SER A 48 -9.96 23.24 3.99
C SER A 48 -9.23 22.07 4.62
N SER A 49 -9.88 21.34 5.54
CA SER A 49 -9.35 20.11 6.12
C SER A 49 -9.40 18.93 5.14
N GLY A 50 -10.26 19.02 4.11
CA GLY A 50 -10.47 17.93 3.15
C GLY A 50 -11.31 16.82 3.73
N LYS A 51 -12.31 17.14 4.55
CA LYS A 51 -13.32 16.21 5.06
C LYS A 51 -14.29 15.83 3.93
N ILE A 52 -13.74 15.15 2.92
CA ILE A 52 -14.45 14.72 1.73
C ILE A 52 -15.47 13.65 2.14
N TYR A 53 -16.71 13.82 1.70
CA TYR A 53 -17.74 12.81 1.82
C TYR A 53 -17.49 11.72 0.79
N ASN A 54 -17.29 10.52 1.28
CA ASN A 54 -17.05 9.34 0.49
C ASN A 54 -18.24 8.40 0.66
N ASP A 55 -19.09 8.34 -0.35
CA ASP A 55 -20.24 7.45 -0.43
C ASP A 55 -19.89 6.06 -1.00
N GLY A 56 -18.60 5.84 -1.24
CA GLY A 56 -18.10 4.58 -1.77
C GLY A 56 -18.03 3.43 -0.77
N ILE A 57 -17.82 2.23 -1.29
CA ILE A 57 -17.58 1.02 -0.50
C ILE A 57 -16.28 1.21 0.28
N LYS A 58 -16.38 1.20 1.62
CA LYS A 58 -15.21 1.29 2.50
C LYS A 58 -14.55 -0.08 2.60
N ILE A 59 -13.31 -0.18 2.17
CA ILE A 59 -12.52 -1.41 2.20
C ILE A 59 -11.21 -1.16 2.95
N THR A 60 -10.92 -2.00 3.94
CA THR A 60 -9.65 -1.95 4.68
C THR A 60 -8.80 -3.15 4.27
N ILE A 61 -7.61 -2.88 3.78
CA ILE A 61 -6.59 -3.87 3.46
C ILE A 61 -5.56 -3.88 4.59
N PRO A 62 -5.45 -4.98 5.34
CA PRO A 62 -4.47 -5.12 6.41
C PRO A 62 -3.02 -5.13 5.89
N GLU A 63 -2.09 -4.67 6.72
CA GLU A 63 -0.66 -4.87 6.49
C GLU A 63 -0.34 -6.38 6.45
N GLY A 64 0.62 -6.77 5.63
CA GLY A 64 0.98 -8.17 5.45
C GLY A 64 -0.01 -9.00 4.62
N SER A 65 -1.03 -8.39 3.98
CA SER A 65 -1.91 -9.10 3.05
C SER A 65 -1.17 -9.44 1.76
N THR A 66 -1.34 -10.67 1.27
CA THR A 66 -0.92 -11.07 -0.09
C THR A 66 -1.86 -10.46 -1.13
N SER A 67 -1.41 -10.37 -2.38
CA SER A 67 -2.29 -9.92 -3.49
C SER A 67 -3.55 -10.79 -3.60
N LYS A 68 -3.44 -12.10 -3.37
CA LYS A 68 -4.58 -13.03 -3.36
C LYS A 68 -5.58 -12.71 -2.24
N GLU A 69 -5.09 -12.43 -1.02
CA GLU A 69 -5.96 -12.01 0.09
C GLU A 69 -6.62 -10.66 -0.19
N ILE A 70 -5.89 -9.72 -0.78
CA ILE A 70 -6.43 -8.41 -1.21
C ILE A 70 -7.56 -8.62 -2.23
N VAL A 71 -7.34 -9.43 -3.26
CA VAL A 71 -8.35 -9.74 -4.27
C VAL A 71 -9.58 -10.39 -3.64
N SER A 72 -9.38 -11.34 -2.72
CA SER A 72 -10.49 -11.98 -1.99
C SER A 72 -11.32 -10.95 -1.20
N ILE A 73 -10.67 -9.98 -0.55
CA ILE A 73 -11.36 -8.90 0.17
C ILE A 73 -12.17 -8.03 -0.80
N LEU A 74 -11.57 -7.62 -1.94
CA LEU A 74 -12.22 -6.76 -2.95
C LEU A 74 -13.44 -7.44 -3.57
N VAL A 75 -13.28 -8.69 -4.02
CA VAL A 75 -14.36 -9.51 -4.63
C VAL A 75 -15.46 -9.80 -3.60
N GLY A 76 -15.08 -10.07 -2.34
CA GLY A 76 -16.04 -10.26 -1.25
C GLY A 76 -16.93 -9.04 -0.99
N GLN A 77 -16.46 -7.85 -1.33
CA GLN A 77 -17.23 -6.60 -1.30
C GLN A 77 -17.92 -6.28 -2.64
N LYS A 78 -17.98 -7.23 -3.58
CA LYS A 78 -18.56 -7.13 -4.92
C LYS A 78 -17.88 -6.08 -5.80
N LEU A 79 -16.61 -5.83 -5.57
CA LEU A 79 -15.80 -4.89 -6.34
C LEU A 79 -14.90 -5.67 -7.31
N GLY A 80 -15.35 -5.83 -8.55
CA GLY A 80 -14.64 -6.56 -9.59
C GLY A 80 -14.71 -8.09 -9.48
N ASN A 81 -13.86 -8.77 -10.23
CA ASN A 81 -13.76 -10.22 -10.27
C ASN A 81 -12.30 -10.70 -10.15
N GLU A 82 -12.12 -11.92 -9.65
CA GLU A 82 -10.82 -12.51 -9.31
C GLU A 82 -9.91 -12.62 -10.54
N GLU A 83 -10.40 -13.17 -11.65
CA GLU A 83 -9.61 -13.40 -12.87
C GLU A 83 -9.03 -12.09 -13.45
N SER A 84 -9.83 -11.01 -13.48
CA SER A 84 -9.39 -9.70 -13.95
C SER A 84 -8.31 -9.10 -13.06
N TYR A 85 -8.46 -9.21 -11.74
CA TYR A 85 -7.43 -8.78 -10.80
C TYR A 85 -6.12 -9.57 -10.97
N GLU A 86 -6.17 -10.89 -11.01
CA GLU A 86 -5.00 -11.75 -11.17
C GLU A 86 -4.23 -11.43 -12.46
N LYS A 87 -4.96 -11.22 -13.57
CA LYS A 87 -4.39 -10.81 -14.85
C LYS A 87 -3.68 -9.45 -14.77
N LEU A 88 -4.27 -8.48 -14.08
CA LEU A 88 -3.68 -7.15 -13.92
C LEU A 88 -2.47 -7.18 -12.96
N ILE A 89 -2.53 -7.95 -11.88
CA ILE A 89 -1.45 -8.11 -10.91
C ILE A 89 -0.23 -8.78 -11.53
N SER A 90 -0.44 -9.76 -12.39
CA SER A 90 0.64 -10.44 -13.13
C SER A 90 1.14 -9.68 -14.36
N ASN A 91 0.53 -8.55 -14.71
CA ASN A 91 0.93 -7.71 -15.85
C ASN A 91 1.07 -6.23 -15.47
N PRO A 92 2.11 -5.83 -14.72
CA PRO A 92 2.34 -4.44 -14.32
C PRO A 92 2.46 -3.44 -15.49
N LYS A 93 2.72 -3.92 -16.71
CA LYS A 93 2.84 -3.09 -17.93
C LYS A 93 1.58 -2.25 -18.19
N GLU A 94 0.42 -2.73 -17.77
CA GLU A 94 -0.86 -2.02 -17.84
C GLU A 94 -0.87 -0.69 -17.08
N PHE A 95 0.07 -0.51 -16.15
CA PHE A 95 0.17 0.65 -15.26
C PHE A 95 1.40 1.53 -15.52
N TYR A 96 2.28 1.18 -16.46
CA TYR A 96 3.53 1.89 -16.74
C TYR A 96 3.36 3.37 -17.10
N ASN A 97 2.26 3.70 -17.78
CA ASN A 97 1.97 5.10 -18.14
C ASN A 97 1.60 5.97 -16.93
N GLN A 98 1.08 5.35 -15.86
CA GLN A 98 0.68 6.04 -14.64
C GLN A 98 1.78 6.02 -13.58
N PHE A 99 2.53 4.92 -13.50
CA PHE A 99 3.55 4.67 -12.47
C PHE A 99 4.88 4.31 -13.10
N LYS A 100 5.71 5.32 -13.33
CA LYS A 100 7.01 5.17 -14.01
C LYS A 100 7.93 4.19 -13.29
N PHE A 101 7.90 4.15 -11.95
CA PHE A 101 8.75 3.25 -11.16
C PHE A 101 8.54 1.78 -11.49
N LEU A 102 7.34 1.37 -11.88
CA LEU A 102 7.06 -0.02 -12.30
C LEU A 102 7.86 -0.41 -13.55
N LYS A 103 8.05 0.54 -14.48
CA LYS A 103 8.83 0.35 -15.70
C LYS A 103 10.33 0.51 -15.47
N GLU A 104 10.72 1.52 -14.71
CA GLU A 104 12.12 1.86 -14.46
C GLU A 104 12.85 0.76 -13.67
N GLU A 105 12.13 0.05 -12.80
CA GLU A 105 12.65 -1.03 -11.98
C GLU A 105 12.30 -2.43 -12.51
N ASP A 106 11.69 -2.52 -13.71
CA ASP A 106 11.27 -3.76 -14.40
C ASP A 106 10.44 -4.70 -13.52
N ILE A 107 9.47 -4.11 -12.77
CA ILE A 107 8.61 -4.85 -11.86
C ILE A 107 7.76 -5.86 -12.66
N THR A 108 7.82 -7.13 -12.27
CA THR A 108 7.16 -8.24 -12.96
C THR A 108 5.83 -8.67 -12.35
N SER A 109 5.55 -8.24 -11.11
CA SER A 109 4.30 -8.49 -10.39
C SER A 109 3.94 -7.31 -9.50
N LEU A 110 2.64 -7.06 -9.31
CA LEU A 110 2.18 -6.06 -8.33
C LEU A 110 2.13 -6.60 -6.88
N GLU A 111 2.54 -7.86 -6.64
CA GLU A 111 2.66 -8.40 -5.28
C GLU A 111 3.60 -7.52 -4.44
N GLY A 112 3.14 -7.11 -3.26
CA GLY A 112 3.86 -6.20 -2.36
C GLY A 112 3.67 -4.71 -2.64
N PHE A 113 3.15 -4.33 -3.83
CA PHE A 113 2.97 -2.93 -4.23
C PHE A 113 1.55 -2.40 -4.04
N LEU A 114 0.59 -3.28 -3.72
CA LEU A 114 -0.78 -2.90 -3.40
C LEU A 114 -0.83 -2.45 -1.93
N TYR A 115 -0.61 -1.15 -1.69
CA TYR A 115 -0.36 -0.63 -0.34
C TYR A 115 -1.52 -0.91 0.63
N PRO A 116 -1.24 -1.41 1.85
CA PRO A 116 -2.26 -1.64 2.88
C PRO A 116 -2.79 -0.31 3.43
N SER A 117 -4.10 -0.12 3.39
CA SER A 117 -4.77 1.09 3.87
C SER A 117 -6.28 0.89 3.92
N THR A 118 -7.00 1.90 4.38
CA THR A 118 -8.44 1.99 4.21
C THR A 118 -8.77 2.85 3.00
N TYR A 119 -9.50 2.27 2.05
CA TYR A 119 -9.91 2.88 0.80
C TYR A 119 -11.41 3.08 0.74
N TYR A 120 -11.84 3.96 -0.14
CA TYR A 120 -13.23 4.16 -0.51
C TYR A 120 -13.33 4.09 -2.03
N PHE A 121 -14.05 3.11 -2.54
CA PHE A 121 -14.20 2.87 -3.97
C PHE A 121 -15.66 3.10 -4.40
N ASP A 122 -15.85 3.66 -5.58
CA ASP A 122 -17.17 3.65 -6.24
C ASP A 122 -17.52 2.18 -6.56
N GLU A 123 -18.81 1.82 -6.39
CA GLU A 123 -19.28 0.44 -6.69
C GLU A 123 -19.08 0.05 -8.17
N ASN A 124 -18.94 1.03 -9.06
CA ASN A 124 -18.69 0.81 -10.49
C ASN A 124 -17.21 0.96 -10.86
N SER A 125 -16.30 1.09 -9.88
CA SER A 125 -14.87 1.16 -10.18
C SER A 125 -14.40 -0.11 -10.86
N SER A 126 -13.69 0.04 -11.98
CA SER A 126 -13.02 -1.09 -12.62
C SER A 126 -11.85 -1.60 -11.78
N GLU A 127 -11.47 -2.86 -11.97
CA GLU A 127 -10.33 -3.50 -11.28
C GLU A 127 -9.04 -2.70 -11.50
N LYS A 128 -8.85 -2.14 -12.70
CA LYS A 128 -7.70 -1.31 -13.03
C LYS A 128 -7.70 0.00 -12.24
N GLU A 129 -8.84 0.65 -12.05
CA GLU A 129 -8.97 1.85 -11.22
C GLU A 129 -8.68 1.54 -9.75
N VAL A 130 -9.21 0.44 -9.23
CA VAL A 130 -8.98 0.00 -7.85
C VAL A 130 -7.48 -0.22 -7.61
N LEU A 131 -6.82 -1.01 -8.45
CA LEU A 131 -5.38 -1.23 -8.33
C LEU A 131 -4.57 0.06 -8.52
N SER A 132 -5.00 0.96 -9.43
CA SER A 132 -4.33 2.26 -9.60
C SER A 132 -4.39 3.12 -8.35
N VAL A 133 -5.50 3.11 -7.60
CA VAL A 133 -5.62 3.82 -6.32
C VAL A 133 -4.64 3.25 -5.29
N MET A 134 -4.53 1.92 -5.20
CA MET A 134 -3.63 1.26 -4.26
C MET A 134 -2.16 1.50 -4.60
N LEU A 135 -1.80 1.44 -5.89
CA LEU A 135 -0.46 1.80 -6.40
C LEU A 135 -0.13 3.29 -6.17
N SER A 136 -1.13 4.16 -6.34
CA SER A 136 -0.99 5.60 -6.06
C SER A 136 -0.65 5.85 -4.60
N GLN A 137 -1.29 5.11 -3.70
CA GLN A 137 -1.01 5.20 -2.27
C GLN A 137 0.40 4.69 -1.95
N PHE A 138 0.84 3.58 -2.55
CA PHE A 138 2.22 3.10 -2.44
C PHE A 138 3.21 4.20 -2.89
N ASN A 139 3.01 4.75 -4.09
CA ASN A 139 3.88 5.77 -4.66
C ASN A 139 3.94 7.06 -3.81
N LYS A 140 2.86 7.40 -3.11
CA LYS A 140 2.79 8.52 -2.17
C LYS A 140 3.55 8.25 -0.88
N VAL A 141 3.42 7.03 -0.34
CA VAL A 141 4.06 6.62 0.92
C VAL A 141 5.55 6.38 0.72
N TYR A 142 5.94 5.80 -0.41
CA TYR A 142 7.34 5.60 -0.78
C TYR A 142 7.95 6.92 -1.29
N THR A 143 8.23 7.81 -0.35
CA THR A 143 8.66 9.21 -0.59
C THR A 143 10.04 9.30 -1.26
N ASP A 144 10.39 10.49 -1.76
CA ASP A 144 11.72 10.74 -2.33
C ASP A 144 12.84 10.45 -1.34
N LYS A 145 12.64 10.75 -0.04
CA LYS A 145 13.59 10.40 1.02
C LYS A 145 13.87 8.89 1.08
N LEU A 146 12.83 8.06 0.96
CA LEU A 146 12.99 6.59 0.95
C LEU A 146 13.65 6.11 -0.34
N ARG A 147 13.33 6.73 -1.48
CA ARG A 147 13.97 6.46 -2.78
C ARG A 147 15.46 6.80 -2.76
N ASP A 148 15.83 7.93 -2.17
CA ASP A 148 17.24 8.30 -2.06
C ASP A 148 18.00 7.34 -1.15
N ARG A 149 17.38 6.93 -0.04
CA ARG A 149 17.95 5.91 0.83
C ARG A 149 18.09 4.54 0.16
N GLN A 150 17.12 4.13 -0.64
CA GLN A 150 17.18 2.93 -1.49
C GLN A 150 18.40 2.97 -2.41
N LYS A 151 18.64 4.11 -3.09
CA LYS A 151 19.80 4.28 -3.99
C LYS A 151 21.13 4.19 -3.24
N GLU A 152 21.22 4.79 -2.02
CA GLU A 152 22.41 4.66 -1.17
C GLU A 152 22.73 3.19 -0.84
N LEU A 153 21.69 2.39 -0.61
CA LEU A 153 21.82 0.95 -0.35
C LEU A 153 22.10 0.14 -1.63
N LYS A 154 22.05 0.76 -2.80
CA LYS A 154 22.19 0.11 -4.12
C LYS A 154 21.19 -1.04 -4.32
N MET A 155 19.98 -0.90 -3.81
CA MET A 155 18.89 -1.85 -3.96
C MET A 155 17.88 -1.33 -4.97
N THR A 156 17.19 -2.24 -5.66
CA THR A 156 15.98 -1.89 -6.41
C THR A 156 14.79 -1.70 -5.45
N ILE A 157 13.74 -1.00 -5.89
CA ILE A 157 12.53 -0.83 -5.09
C ILE A 157 11.89 -2.20 -4.78
N GLU A 158 11.97 -3.13 -5.75
CA GLU A 158 11.46 -4.50 -5.58
C GLU A 158 12.22 -5.24 -4.48
N GLN A 159 13.55 -5.13 -4.44
CA GLN A 159 14.36 -5.75 -3.39
C GLN A 159 14.02 -5.19 -2.01
N VAL A 160 13.80 -3.87 -1.89
CA VAL A 160 13.38 -3.25 -0.62
C VAL A 160 12.02 -3.75 -0.18
N VAL A 161 11.03 -3.75 -1.10
CA VAL A 161 9.66 -4.20 -0.79
C VAL A 161 9.64 -5.70 -0.49
N ASN A 162 10.44 -6.49 -1.20
CA ASN A 162 10.58 -7.92 -0.97
C ASN A 162 11.11 -8.19 0.45
N LEU A 163 12.22 -7.59 0.83
CA LEU A 163 12.76 -7.71 2.18
C LEU A 163 11.75 -7.22 3.24
N ALA A 164 11.13 -6.06 3.00
CA ALA A 164 10.10 -5.51 3.88
C ALA A 164 8.91 -6.45 4.06
N SER A 165 8.51 -7.17 3.00
CA SER A 165 7.40 -8.14 3.07
C SER A 165 7.72 -9.33 3.99
N ILE A 166 8.98 -9.77 4.00
CA ILE A 166 9.43 -10.83 4.92
C ILE A 166 9.48 -10.30 6.36
N VAL A 167 10.05 -9.11 6.57
CA VAL A 167 10.06 -8.43 7.88
C VAL A 167 8.65 -8.25 8.42
N GLU A 168 7.68 -7.85 7.57
CA GLU A 168 6.27 -7.69 7.93
C GLU A 168 5.65 -8.96 8.48
N LYS A 169 6.02 -10.10 7.92
CA LYS A 169 5.45 -11.41 8.31
C LYS A 169 6.15 -12.02 9.52
N GLU A 170 7.39 -11.64 9.82
CA GLU A 170 8.19 -12.15 10.94
C GLU A 170 8.03 -11.30 12.20
N ALA A 171 7.91 -9.99 12.08
CA ALA A 171 7.86 -9.08 13.22
C ALA A 171 6.49 -9.12 13.92
N VAL A 172 6.51 -9.27 15.23
CA VAL A 172 5.33 -9.11 16.09
C VAL A 172 5.27 -7.69 16.65
N LEU A 173 6.42 -7.15 17.05
CA LEU A 173 6.55 -5.80 17.58
C LEU A 173 7.23 -4.88 16.56
N ASP A 174 6.84 -3.62 16.55
CA ASP A 174 7.41 -2.64 15.63
C ASP A 174 8.92 -2.40 15.89
N GLU A 175 9.33 -2.48 17.15
CA GLU A 175 10.72 -2.31 17.59
C GLU A 175 11.65 -3.43 17.13
N ASP A 176 11.11 -4.62 16.85
CA ASP A 176 11.90 -5.76 16.35
C ASP A 176 12.19 -5.67 14.85
N ARG A 177 11.40 -4.90 14.08
CA ARG A 177 11.50 -4.83 12.62
C ARG A 177 12.90 -4.46 12.12
N PRO A 178 13.59 -3.42 12.65
CA PRO A 178 14.95 -3.07 12.23
C PRO A 178 15.99 -4.16 12.58
N ILE A 179 15.81 -4.87 13.70
CA ILE A 179 16.67 -5.98 14.13
C ILE A 179 16.51 -7.15 13.16
N ILE A 180 15.27 -7.55 12.87
CA ILE A 180 14.94 -8.62 11.91
C ILE A 180 15.51 -8.29 10.53
N ALA A 181 15.32 -7.05 10.05
CA ALA A 181 15.90 -6.60 8.80
C ALA A 181 17.43 -6.75 8.78
N SER A 182 18.10 -6.37 9.86
CA SER A 182 19.57 -6.51 10.03
C SER A 182 20.01 -7.96 9.92
N VAL A 183 19.30 -8.91 10.56
CA VAL A 183 19.59 -10.35 10.46
C VAL A 183 19.51 -10.81 9.00
N PHE A 184 18.49 -10.41 8.26
CA PHE A 184 18.36 -10.78 6.85
C PHE A 184 19.45 -10.15 5.98
N TYR A 185 19.81 -8.88 6.21
CA TYR A 185 20.96 -8.27 5.52
C TYR A 185 22.25 -9.03 5.76
N ASN A 186 22.53 -9.46 7.01
CA ASN A 186 23.72 -10.23 7.34
C ASN A 186 23.71 -11.58 6.61
N ARG A 187 22.58 -12.29 6.58
CA ARG A 187 22.42 -13.54 5.80
C ARG A 187 22.66 -13.34 4.31
N LEU A 188 22.05 -12.31 3.72
CA LEU A 188 22.26 -11.97 2.31
C LEU A 188 23.72 -11.69 2.00
N LYS A 189 24.41 -10.91 2.86
CA LYS A 189 25.81 -10.53 2.69
C LYS A 189 26.76 -11.73 2.67
N ILE A 190 26.50 -12.75 3.48
CA ILE A 190 27.35 -13.97 3.56
C ILE A 190 26.83 -15.09 2.65
N GLY A 191 25.79 -14.84 1.84
CA GLY A 191 25.19 -15.84 0.97
C GLY A 191 24.50 -16.99 1.71
N MET A 192 24.00 -16.73 2.91
CA MET A 192 23.21 -17.68 3.70
C MET A 192 21.73 -17.63 3.26
N PRO A 193 21.02 -18.76 3.20
CA PRO A 193 19.56 -18.78 3.02
C PRO A 193 18.84 -17.97 4.11
N LEU A 194 17.75 -17.28 3.76
CA LEU A 194 17.02 -16.44 4.71
C LEU A 194 16.29 -17.25 5.79
N GLN A 195 15.84 -18.46 5.46
CA GLN A 195 15.19 -19.41 6.39
C GLN A 195 14.01 -18.78 7.13
N SER A 196 13.09 -18.19 6.39
CA SER A 196 11.87 -17.59 6.90
C SER A 196 10.67 -18.50 6.60
N ASP A 197 9.94 -18.88 7.65
CA ASP A 197 8.71 -19.67 7.53
C ASP A 197 7.64 -18.93 6.74
N ALA A 198 7.64 -17.60 6.74
CA ALA A 198 6.73 -16.79 5.99
C ALA A 198 6.81 -17.07 4.48
N THR A 199 8.01 -17.32 3.95
CA THR A 199 8.19 -17.68 2.54
C THR A 199 7.64 -19.05 2.21
N ILE A 200 7.69 -20.00 3.13
CA ILE A 200 7.06 -21.31 3.00
C ILE A 200 5.53 -21.18 3.04
N GLN A 201 5.01 -20.37 3.97
CA GLN A 201 3.58 -20.10 4.06
C GLN A 201 3.01 -19.49 2.77
N TYR A 202 3.77 -18.63 2.08
CA TYR A 202 3.38 -18.01 0.82
C TYR A 202 3.19 -19.03 -0.32
N ILE A 203 3.92 -20.15 -0.30
CA ILE A 203 3.80 -21.21 -1.31
C ILE A 203 2.44 -21.92 -1.23
N PHE A 204 1.84 -21.97 -0.05
CA PHE A 204 0.57 -22.68 0.14
C PHE A 204 -0.63 -21.83 -0.28
N LYS A 205 -1.66 -22.50 -0.81
CA LYS A 205 -2.95 -21.85 -1.13
C LYS A 205 -3.66 -21.32 0.12
N GLU A 206 -3.51 -22.04 1.23
CA GLU A 206 -4.09 -21.71 2.53
C GLU A 206 -2.99 -21.74 3.60
N ARG A 207 -3.07 -20.82 4.54
CA ARG A 207 -2.10 -20.72 5.62
C ARG A 207 -2.15 -21.95 6.51
N LYS A 208 -1.03 -22.64 6.65
CA LYS A 208 -0.89 -23.75 7.59
C LYS A 208 -0.77 -23.25 9.02
N LYS A 209 -1.37 -23.97 9.97
CA LYS A 209 -1.20 -23.70 11.40
C LYS A 209 0.25 -23.90 11.86
N ILE A 210 0.93 -24.90 11.30
CA ILE A 210 2.30 -25.28 11.64
C ILE A 210 3.02 -25.61 10.33
N VAL A 211 4.20 -25.03 10.13
CA VAL A 211 5.15 -25.41 9.09
C VAL A 211 5.93 -26.62 9.62
N THR A 212 5.92 -27.71 8.88
CA THR A 212 6.63 -28.96 9.27
C THR A 212 7.97 -29.06 8.53
N TYR A 213 8.89 -29.89 9.02
CA TYR A 213 10.17 -30.16 8.32
C TYR A 213 9.96 -30.62 6.87
N LYS A 214 8.89 -31.38 6.59
CA LYS A 214 8.55 -31.80 5.24
C LYS A 214 8.20 -30.61 4.33
N ASP A 215 7.61 -29.56 4.88
CA ASP A 215 7.26 -28.36 4.14
C ASP A 215 8.51 -27.54 3.75
N LEU A 216 9.59 -27.62 4.55
CA LEU A 216 10.88 -27.00 4.25
C LEU A 216 11.59 -27.66 3.05
N GLU A 217 11.14 -28.86 2.65
CA GLU A 217 11.69 -29.58 1.51
C GLU A 217 11.00 -29.29 0.18
N ILE A 218 9.95 -28.45 0.18
CA ILE A 218 9.20 -28.11 -1.04
C ILE A 218 10.15 -27.46 -2.07
N ASP A 219 10.09 -27.98 -3.31
CA ASP A 219 10.80 -27.39 -4.44
C ASP A 219 10.00 -26.19 -4.98
N SER A 220 10.43 -24.99 -4.60
CA SER A 220 9.84 -23.72 -5.01
C SER A 220 10.89 -22.63 -4.97
N PRO A 221 10.89 -21.68 -5.92
CA PRO A 221 11.78 -20.53 -5.89
C PRO A 221 11.55 -19.62 -4.68
N TYR A 222 10.38 -19.71 -4.06
CA TYR A 222 10.07 -18.99 -2.81
C TYR A 222 10.60 -19.68 -1.55
N ASN A 223 11.09 -20.91 -1.64
CA ASN A 223 11.61 -21.62 -0.47
C ASN A 223 12.95 -21.04 -0.03
N SER A 224 12.93 -20.14 0.93
CA SER A 224 14.11 -19.47 1.47
C SER A 224 14.97 -20.35 2.40
N TYR A 225 14.62 -21.63 2.62
CA TYR A 225 15.48 -22.61 3.27
C TYR A 225 16.42 -23.28 2.28
N LYS A 226 15.99 -23.44 1.02
CA LYS A 226 16.75 -24.06 -0.06
C LYS A 226 17.46 -23.05 -0.96
N ASN A 227 16.82 -21.92 -1.22
CA ASN A 227 17.33 -20.91 -2.12
C ASN A 227 18.00 -19.77 -1.36
N LYS A 228 19.15 -19.33 -1.87
CA LYS A 228 19.87 -18.15 -1.37
C LYS A 228 19.31 -16.89 -1.98
N GLY A 229 19.41 -15.77 -1.27
CA GLY A 229 18.93 -14.48 -1.73
C GLY A 229 17.46 -14.22 -1.38
N LEU A 230 16.91 -13.17 -1.95
CA LEU A 230 15.49 -12.84 -1.82
C LEU A 230 14.63 -13.75 -2.70
N PRO A 231 13.37 -14.01 -2.32
CA PRO A 231 12.39 -14.65 -3.20
C PRO A 231 12.22 -13.90 -4.54
N PRO A 232 11.61 -14.52 -5.57
CA PRO A 232 11.41 -13.87 -6.87
C PRO A 232 10.61 -12.57 -6.81
N THR A 233 9.63 -12.49 -5.92
CA THR A 233 8.80 -11.29 -5.68
C THR A 233 8.58 -11.11 -4.19
N PRO A 234 8.07 -9.95 -3.73
CA PRO A 234 7.52 -9.83 -2.37
C PRO A 234 6.50 -10.94 -2.08
N ILE A 235 6.30 -11.26 -0.81
CA ILE A 235 5.37 -12.31 -0.34
C ILE A 235 4.13 -11.73 0.35
N ALA A 236 4.05 -10.42 0.48
CA ALA A 236 2.93 -9.69 1.05
C ALA A 236 3.11 -8.19 0.82
N SER A 237 2.06 -7.40 1.04
CA SER A 237 2.08 -5.94 1.01
C SER A 237 2.49 -5.39 2.37
N PRO A 238 3.73 -4.86 2.52
CA PRO A 238 4.23 -4.38 3.80
C PRO A 238 3.67 -3.00 4.17
N GLY A 239 3.55 -2.74 5.47
CA GLY A 239 3.32 -1.42 6.00
C GLY A 239 4.57 -0.54 5.96
N ILE A 240 4.39 0.77 6.22
CA ILE A 240 5.49 1.74 6.17
C ILE A 240 6.63 1.39 7.14
N LYS A 241 6.31 0.86 8.33
CA LYS A 241 7.32 0.51 9.34
C LYS A 241 8.25 -0.60 8.88
N SER A 242 7.74 -1.59 8.15
CA SER A 242 8.57 -2.65 7.56
C SER A 242 9.41 -2.15 6.39
N ILE A 243 8.87 -1.23 5.58
CA ILE A 243 9.63 -0.56 4.51
C ILE A 243 10.77 0.27 5.10
N GLU A 244 10.48 1.05 6.14
CA GLU A 244 11.50 1.83 6.85
C GLU A 244 12.55 0.92 7.50
N ALA A 245 12.17 -0.17 8.13
CA ALA A 245 13.09 -1.14 8.71
C ALA A 245 14.02 -1.78 7.66
N ALA A 246 13.49 -2.11 6.48
CA ALA A 246 14.31 -2.61 5.37
C ALA A 246 15.29 -1.56 4.84
N LEU A 247 14.95 -0.26 4.90
CA LEU A 247 15.83 0.82 4.46
C LEU A 247 16.81 1.29 5.57
N TYR A 248 16.44 1.16 6.81
CA TYR A 248 17.20 1.59 7.98
C TYR A 248 17.35 0.45 9.00
N PRO A 249 17.98 -0.68 8.60
CA PRO A 249 18.21 -1.79 9.52
C PRO A 249 19.07 -1.35 10.70
N GLU A 250 18.93 -2.02 11.83
CA GLU A 250 19.81 -1.79 12.98
C GLU A 250 21.26 -2.17 12.64
N LYS A 251 22.20 -1.44 13.18
CA LYS A 251 23.63 -1.76 13.03
C LYS A 251 24.00 -2.85 14.01
N THR A 252 24.17 -4.07 13.53
CA THR A 252 24.65 -5.23 14.29
C THR A 252 25.97 -5.71 13.75
#